data_cdeabaf1be7d2a1791c8c743b3e96826
#
_entry.id   cdeabaf1be7d2a1791c8c743b3e96826
#
_cell.length_a   1.000
_cell.length_b   1.000
_cell.length_c   1.000
_cell.angle_alpha   90.00
_cell.angle_beta   90.00
_cell.angle_gamma   90.00
#
_symmetry.space_group_name_H-M   'P 1'
#
loop_
_entity.id
_entity.type
_entity.pdbx_description
1 polymer ?
#
loop_
_entity_poly.entity_id
_entity_poly.type
_entity_poly.pdbx_seq_one_letter_code
_entity_poly.pdbx_strand_id
1 'polypeptide(L)'
;MENNNVISRNFDKPTIVTDDIKENCLLENTMIGGYGTAIIDRDFIQDMNKIAESIDTSNSNLIAIITDLQNKIYEYFYSKNGSSLSREKIYDEKAIVNEDGMVIGTKISDLKGMNVALCSEKSTSAYIILKNLYDNNKISRKPSLILSYLREEFSNDSNPHAFVTISKEDDLYPTKHLLYDIENPSMLEDDKKESFALVGVYALTDEEKEDIDNGYECTPTSLYEIISNYKEINAKRVYGSKDGKNNKKKKR
;
A
#
# COMPACT_ATOMS: atom_id res chain seq x y z
N MET A 1 3.47 -24.14 -22.95
CA MET A 1 3.33 -23.37 -21.68
C MET A 1 3.53 -21.91 -22.06
N GLU A 2 2.46 -21.13 -22.02
CA GLU A 2 2.58 -19.68 -22.16
C GLU A 2 3.51 -19.18 -21.05
N ASN A 3 4.40 -18.25 -21.39
CA ASN A 3 5.26 -17.58 -20.40
C ASN A 3 4.37 -16.85 -19.39
N ASN A 4 4.02 -17.53 -18.31
CA ASN A 4 3.34 -16.88 -17.20
C ASN A 4 4.29 -15.81 -16.66
N ASN A 5 3.88 -14.55 -16.73
CA ASN A 5 4.60 -13.48 -16.07
C ASN A 5 4.61 -13.79 -14.57
N VAL A 6 5.79 -13.77 -13.98
CA VAL A 6 5.97 -14.00 -12.54
C VAL A 6 6.43 -12.71 -11.90
N ILE A 7 5.68 -12.27 -10.90
CA ILE A 7 6.08 -11.19 -10.01
C ILE A 7 6.68 -11.84 -8.77
N SER A 8 8.01 -11.85 -8.70
CA SER A 8 8.76 -12.47 -7.60
C SER A 8 9.63 -11.44 -6.90
N ARG A 9 9.93 -11.71 -5.63
CA ARG A 9 10.93 -10.94 -4.89
C ARG A 9 12.33 -11.34 -5.33
N ASN A 10 13.22 -10.36 -5.32
CA ASN A 10 14.64 -10.58 -5.52
C ASN A 10 15.38 -10.17 -4.25
N PHE A 11 16.35 -10.99 -3.81
CA PHE A 11 17.18 -10.70 -2.63
C PHE A 11 18.11 -9.51 -2.83
N ASP A 12 18.55 -9.27 -4.07
CA ASP A 12 19.55 -8.23 -4.36
C ASP A 12 18.93 -6.86 -4.53
N LYS A 13 17.68 -6.80 -5.01
CA LYS A 13 16.95 -5.55 -5.22
C LYS A 13 15.43 -5.79 -5.25
N PRO A 14 14.62 -4.77 -4.93
CA PRO A 14 13.16 -4.87 -5.02
C PRO A 14 12.68 -5.15 -6.44
N THR A 15 11.58 -5.87 -6.53
CA THR A 15 10.80 -5.93 -7.76
C THR A 15 9.81 -4.77 -7.76
N ILE A 16 9.92 -3.90 -8.75
CA ILE A 16 9.08 -2.71 -8.90
C ILE A 16 8.16 -2.93 -10.09
N VAL A 17 6.85 -2.93 -9.85
CA VAL A 17 5.82 -3.07 -10.89
C VAL A 17 5.17 -1.72 -11.12
N THR A 18 5.27 -1.22 -12.37
CA THR A 18 4.70 0.07 -12.79
C THR A 18 3.67 -0.06 -13.90
N ASP A 19 3.62 -1.23 -14.55
CA ASP A 19 2.75 -1.53 -15.67
C ASP A 19 1.52 -2.33 -15.23
N ASP A 20 0.57 -2.48 -16.14
CA ASP A 20 -0.63 -3.27 -15.88
C ASP A 20 -0.29 -4.72 -15.58
N ILE A 21 -0.84 -5.22 -14.48
CA ILE A 21 -0.73 -6.63 -14.13
C ILE A 21 -1.72 -7.41 -15.00
N LYS A 22 -1.20 -8.36 -15.76
CA LYS A 22 -2.01 -9.22 -16.64
C LYS A 22 -2.67 -10.36 -15.85
N GLU A 23 -3.80 -10.83 -16.38
CA GLU A 23 -4.42 -12.06 -15.87
C GLU A 23 -3.46 -13.25 -15.97
N ASN A 24 -3.61 -14.20 -15.04
CA ASN A 24 -2.76 -15.38 -14.89
C ASN A 24 -1.29 -15.08 -14.55
N CYS A 25 -1.00 -13.86 -14.11
CA CYS A 25 0.30 -13.54 -13.52
C CYS A 25 0.46 -14.26 -12.19
N LEU A 26 1.62 -14.87 -11.98
CA LEU A 26 1.95 -15.54 -10.73
C LEU A 26 2.60 -14.53 -9.77
N LEU A 27 2.04 -14.42 -8.57
CA LEU A 27 2.56 -13.61 -7.50
C LEU A 27 3.23 -14.51 -6.46
N GLU A 28 4.52 -14.36 -6.28
CA GLU A 28 5.23 -15.07 -5.23
C GLU A 28 4.81 -14.56 -3.85
N ASN A 29 4.34 -15.47 -3.04
CA ASN A 29 3.97 -15.24 -1.66
C ASN A 29 4.87 -16.02 -0.72
N THR A 30 5.33 -15.36 0.33
CA THR A 30 5.98 -16.06 1.44
C THR A 30 4.92 -16.58 2.41
N MET A 31 5.05 -17.85 2.76
CA MET A 31 4.27 -18.46 3.82
C MET A 31 5.20 -18.95 4.92
N ILE A 32 4.72 -18.97 6.16
CA ILE A 32 5.47 -19.58 7.26
C ILE A 32 5.63 -21.05 6.97
N GLY A 33 6.86 -21.48 6.70
CA GLY A 33 7.19 -22.88 6.41
C GLY A 33 7.14 -23.32 4.94
N GLY A 34 6.87 -22.41 3.99
CA GLY A 34 6.86 -22.73 2.57
C GLY A 34 6.56 -21.54 1.66
N TYR A 35 6.72 -21.77 0.36
CA TYR A 35 6.36 -20.77 -0.64
C TYR A 35 4.99 -21.11 -1.21
N GLY A 36 4.04 -20.18 -1.04
CA GLY A 36 2.78 -20.23 -1.77
C GLY A 36 2.86 -19.30 -2.98
N THR A 37 2.28 -19.73 -4.08
CA THR A 37 2.09 -18.88 -5.25
C THR A 37 0.63 -18.47 -5.33
N ALA A 38 0.37 -17.16 -5.39
CA ALA A 38 -0.94 -16.65 -5.70
C ALA A 38 -1.05 -16.43 -7.22
N ILE A 39 -2.22 -16.68 -7.77
CA ILE A 39 -2.54 -16.42 -9.17
C ILE A 39 -3.40 -15.17 -9.22
N ILE A 40 -2.92 -14.15 -9.90
CA ILE A 40 -3.71 -12.93 -10.18
C ILE A 40 -4.65 -13.28 -11.34
N ASP A 41 -5.82 -13.77 -10.99
CA ASP A 41 -6.81 -14.25 -11.94
C ASP A 41 -7.72 -13.12 -12.46
N ARG A 42 -8.47 -13.43 -13.53
CA ARG A 42 -9.38 -12.49 -14.17
C ARG A 42 -10.44 -11.94 -13.21
N ASP A 43 -11.04 -12.81 -12.40
CA ASP A 43 -12.14 -12.42 -11.51
C ASP A 43 -11.64 -11.45 -10.45
N PHE A 44 -10.43 -11.69 -9.93
CA PHE A 44 -9.78 -10.77 -9.01
C PHE A 44 -9.52 -9.39 -9.65
N ILE A 45 -8.95 -9.34 -10.87
CA ILE A 45 -8.72 -8.05 -11.55
C ILE A 45 -10.04 -7.32 -11.79
N GLN A 46 -11.08 -8.03 -12.23
CA GLN A 46 -12.40 -7.43 -12.43
C GLN A 46 -13.02 -6.89 -11.14
N ASP A 47 -12.87 -7.60 -10.03
CA ASP A 47 -13.36 -7.13 -8.74
C ASP A 47 -12.59 -5.88 -8.26
N MET A 48 -11.26 -5.83 -8.44
CA MET A 48 -10.47 -4.64 -8.12
C MET A 48 -10.85 -3.44 -8.99
N ASN A 49 -11.13 -3.65 -10.27
CA ASN A 49 -11.62 -2.59 -11.17
C ASN A 49 -13.00 -2.07 -10.73
N LYS A 50 -13.94 -2.95 -10.35
CA LYS A 50 -15.24 -2.53 -9.79
C LYS A 50 -15.08 -1.72 -8.50
N ILE A 51 -14.14 -2.13 -7.64
CA ILE A 51 -13.81 -1.36 -6.44
C ILE A 51 -13.30 0.02 -6.83
N ALA A 52 -12.36 0.13 -7.79
CA ALA A 52 -11.86 1.41 -8.27
C ALA A 52 -12.98 2.33 -8.80
N GLU A 53 -13.93 1.78 -9.55
CA GLU A 53 -15.09 2.52 -10.06
C GLU A 53 -16.00 3.04 -8.93
N SER A 54 -16.06 2.34 -7.80
CA SER A 54 -16.90 2.67 -6.66
C SER A 54 -16.29 3.67 -5.68
N ILE A 55 -15.00 4.03 -5.84
CA ILE A 55 -14.32 4.98 -4.98
C ILE A 55 -14.75 6.41 -5.32
N ASP A 56 -15.16 7.16 -4.31
CA ASP A 56 -15.47 8.59 -4.49
C ASP A 56 -14.19 9.42 -4.64
N THR A 57 -13.96 9.86 -5.87
CA THR A 57 -12.84 10.74 -6.23
C THR A 57 -13.25 12.21 -6.42
N SER A 58 -14.50 12.57 -6.14
CA SER A 58 -15.00 13.95 -6.26
C SER A 58 -14.29 14.90 -5.30
N ASN A 59 -13.88 14.39 -4.15
CA ASN A 59 -13.01 15.07 -3.21
C ASN A 59 -11.57 14.65 -3.48
N SER A 60 -10.77 15.50 -4.13
CA SER A 60 -9.38 15.25 -4.52
C SER A 60 -8.41 15.00 -3.34
N ASN A 61 -8.92 14.72 -2.15
CA ASN A 61 -8.13 14.36 -0.98
C ASN A 61 -7.64 12.91 -1.08
N LEU A 62 -6.36 12.74 -1.40
CA LEU A 62 -5.73 11.43 -1.55
C LEU A 62 -5.90 10.53 -0.31
N ILE A 63 -5.82 11.09 0.91
CA ILE A 63 -5.99 10.31 2.15
C ILE A 63 -7.41 9.75 2.26
N ALA A 64 -8.44 10.52 1.89
CA ALA A 64 -9.81 10.03 1.87
C ALA A 64 -9.99 8.91 0.84
N ILE A 65 -9.39 9.06 -0.35
CA ILE A 65 -9.40 8.04 -1.40
C ILE A 65 -8.72 6.75 -0.90
N ILE A 66 -7.53 6.85 -0.29
CA ILE A 66 -6.80 5.69 0.24
C ILE A 66 -7.56 5.05 1.41
N THR A 67 -8.22 5.84 2.26
CA THR A 67 -9.04 5.31 3.36
C THR A 67 -10.22 4.49 2.83
N ASP A 68 -10.94 4.99 1.84
CA ASP A 68 -12.05 4.26 1.22
C ASP A 68 -11.55 2.99 0.51
N LEU A 69 -10.45 3.10 -0.24
CA LEU A 69 -9.76 1.98 -0.87
C LEU A 69 -9.39 0.89 0.14
N GLN A 70 -8.76 1.27 1.24
CA GLN A 70 -8.35 0.34 2.31
C GLN A 70 -9.55 -0.40 2.89
N ASN A 71 -10.62 0.32 3.23
CA ASN A 71 -11.84 -0.30 3.76
C ASN A 71 -12.40 -1.34 2.78
N LYS A 72 -12.46 -1.00 1.48
CA LYS A 72 -12.97 -1.91 0.46
C LYS A 72 -12.08 -3.14 0.24
N ILE A 73 -10.75 -3.01 0.33
CA ILE A 73 -9.82 -4.14 0.30
C ILE A 73 -10.04 -5.04 1.53
N TYR A 74 -10.20 -4.45 2.71
CA TYR A 74 -10.51 -5.23 3.91
C TYR A 74 -11.87 -5.93 3.78
N GLU A 75 -12.91 -5.26 3.31
CA GLU A 75 -14.23 -5.87 3.05
C GLU A 75 -14.15 -7.00 2.03
N TYR A 76 -13.25 -6.91 1.05
CA TYR A 76 -13.06 -7.96 0.06
C TYR A 76 -12.44 -9.23 0.67
N PHE A 77 -11.41 -9.10 1.48
CA PHE A 77 -10.68 -10.24 2.02
C PHE A 77 -11.20 -10.75 3.36
N TYR A 78 -11.90 -9.92 4.14
CA TYR A 78 -12.32 -10.26 5.50
C TYR A 78 -13.83 -10.33 5.64
N SER A 79 -14.27 -11.38 6.32
CA SER A 79 -15.69 -11.61 6.62
C SER A 79 -15.84 -12.07 8.07
N LYS A 80 -16.96 -11.70 8.70
CA LYS A 80 -17.31 -12.19 10.05
C LYS A 80 -17.46 -13.73 10.08
N ASN A 81 -17.83 -14.32 8.93
CA ASN A 81 -17.98 -15.76 8.75
C ASN A 81 -16.80 -16.34 7.94
N GLY A 82 -15.67 -15.66 7.93
CA GLY A 82 -14.48 -16.12 7.23
C GLY A 82 -13.96 -17.45 7.77
N SER A 83 -13.01 -18.04 7.04
CA SER A 83 -12.46 -19.33 7.40
C SER A 83 -11.74 -19.28 8.75
N SER A 84 -11.91 -20.32 9.54
CA SER A 84 -11.11 -20.59 10.74
C SER A 84 -9.83 -21.38 10.43
N LEU A 85 -9.62 -21.77 9.18
CA LEU A 85 -8.44 -22.48 8.75
C LEU A 85 -7.23 -21.54 8.67
N SER A 86 -6.03 -22.09 8.86
CA SER A 86 -4.81 -21.33 8.64
C SER A 86 -4.64 -21.00 7.14
N ARG A 87 -3.84 -19.97 6.86
CA ARG A 87 -3.54 -19.54 5.49
C ARG A 87 -3.01 -20.69 4.64
N GLU A 88 -2.06 -21.48 5.19
CA GLU A 88 -1.45 -22.62 4.50
C GLU A 88 -2.51 -23.63 4.07
N LYS A 89 -3.43 -23.99 4.97
CA LYS A 89 -4.51 -24.92 4.67
C LYS A 89 -5.44 -24.43 3.57
N ILE A 90 -5.78 -23.13 3.58
CA ILE A 90 -6.62 -22.56 2.52
C ILE A 90 -5.89 -22.57 1.19
N TYR A 91 -4.59 -22.23 1.18
CA TYR A 91 -3.78 -22.32 -0.03
C TYR A 91 -3.69 -23.75 -0.56
N ASP A 92 -3.51 -24.73 0.30
CA ASP A 92 -3.48 -26.15 -0.09
C ASP A 92 -4.84 -26.64 -0.63
N GLU A 93 -5.94 -26.30 0.05
CA GLU A 93 -7.29 -26.71 -0.35
C GLU A 93 -7.75 -26.06 -1.66
N LYS A 94 -7.28 -24.83 -1.95
CA LYS A 94 -7.62 -24.06 -3.14
C LYS A 94 -6.57 -24.16 -4.24
N ALA A 95 -5.50 -24.94 -4.02
CA ALA A 95 -4.40 -25.07 -4.95
C ALA A 95 -4.87 -25.60 -6.31
N ILE A 96 -4.45 -24.93 -7.36
CA ILE A 96 -4.57 -25.41 -8.73
C ILE A 96 -3.34 -26.26 -9.04
N VAL A 97 -3.55 -27.43 -9.57
CA VAL A 97 -2.50 -28.34 -10.02
C VAL A 97 -2.53 -28.45 -11.55
N ASN A 98 -1.36 -28.65 -12.16
CA ASN A 98 -1.26 -28.94 -13.58
C ASN A 98 -1.54 -30.41 -13.87
N GLU A 99 -1.49 -30.80 -15.15
CA GLU A 99 -1.71 -32.18 -15.61
C GLU A 99 -0.70 -33.20 -15.02
N ASP A 100 0.48 -32.72 -14.62
CA ASP A 100 1.52 -33.54 -13.98
C ASP A 100 1.35 -33.63 -12.45
N GLY A 101 0.29 -33.02 -11.89
CA GLY A 101 0.03 -32.99 -10.45
C GLY A 101 0.88 -31.97 -9.67
N MET A 102 1.59 -31.09 -10.34
CA MET A 102 2.37 -30.03 -9.68
C MET A 102 1.48 -28.83 -9.34
N VAL A 103 1.66 -28.28 -8.13
CA VAL A 103 0.95 -27.08 -7.69
C VAL A 103 1.41 -25.88 -8.52
N ILE A 104 0.46 -25.17 -9.15
CA ILE A 104 0.70 -23.92 -9.85
C ILE A 104 0.53 -22.75 -8.88
N GLY A 105 -0.52 -22.77 -8.06
CA GLY A 105 -0.84 -21.72 -7.10
C GLY A 105 -2.32 -21.66 -6.75
N THR A 106 -2.69 -20.64 -5.99
CA THR A 106 -4.06 -20.39 -5.54
C THR A 106 -4.55 -19.06 -6.12
N LYS A 107 -5.76 -19.05 -6.71
CA LYS A 107 -6.36 -17.80 -7.22
C LYS A 107 -6.60 -16.81 -6.09
N ILE A 108 -6.25 -15.55 -6.29
CA ILE A 108 -6.53 -14.53 -5.27
C ILE A 108 -8.05 -14.33 -5.10
N SER A 109 -8.85 -14.48 -6.15
CA SER A 109 -10.32 -14.43 -6.04
C SER A 109 -10.89 -15.48 -5.08
N ASP A 110 -10.26 -16.64 -4.95
CA ASP A 110 -10.66 -17.71 -4.03
C ASP A 110 -10.37 -17.39 -2.56
N LEU A 111 -9.58 -16.35 -2.29
CA LEU A 111 -9.28 -15.87 -0.93
C LEU A 111 -10.29 -14.83 -0.43
N LYS A 112 -11.27 -14.44 -1.25
CA LYS A 112 -12.30 -13.48 -0.90
C LYS A 112 -13.09 -13.91 0.33
N GLY A 113 -13.10 -13.07 1.36
CA GLY A 113 -13.78 -13.33 2.63
C GLY A 113 -13.15 -14.42 3.51
N MET A 114 -11.96 -14.91 3.16
CA MET A 114 -11.33 -16.04 3.89
C MET A 114 -10.48 -15.61 5.11
N ASN A 115 -10.25 -14.32 5.30
CA ASN A 115 -9.45 -13.76 6.42
C ASN A 115 -7.97 -14.16 6.41
N VAL A 116 -7.39 -14.41 5.24
CA VAL A 116 -6.01 -14.93 5.12
C VAL A 116 -5.08 -14.10 4.22
N ALA A 117 -5.57 -13.03 3.62
CA ALA A 117 -4.74 -12.15 2.80
C ALA A 117 -3.69 -11.41 3.65
N LEU A 118 -2.47 -11.34 3.15
CA LEU A 118 -1.34 -10.63 3.75
C LEU A 118 -0.86 -9.48 2.85
N CYS A 119 0.31 -8.95 3.13
CA CYS A 119 0.87 -7.79 2.45
C CYS A 119 0.88 -7.93 0.91
N SER A 120 1.22 -9.10 0.38
CA SER A 120 1.32 -9.27 -1.08
C SER A 120 -0.03 -9.12 -1.78
N GLU A 121 -1.07 -9.83 -1.34
CA GLU A 121 -2.40 -9.74 -1.95
C GLU A 121 -3.02 -8.37 -1.75
N LYS A 122 -2.91 -7.81 -0.52
CA LYS A 122 -3.49 -6.50 -0.21
C LYS A 122 -2.79 -5.38 -0.98
N SER A 123 -1.45 -5.39 -1.05
CA SER A 123 -0.70 -4.36 -1.79
C SER A 123 -0.90 -4.49 -3.30
N THR A 124 -1.03 -5.72 -3.82
CA THR A 124 -1.39 -5.94 -5.22
C THR A 124 -2.79 -5.40 -5.52
N SER A 125 -3.76 -5.62 -4.62
CA SER A 125 -5.11 -5.04 -4.74
C SER A 125 -5.05 -3.52 -4.77
N ALA A 126 -4.33 -2.92 -3.82
CA ALA A 126 -4.17 -1.47 -3.73
C ALA A 126 -3.51 -0.90 -4.99
N TYR A 127 -2.48 -1.57 -5.50
CA TYR A 127 -1.82 -1.17 -6.73
C TYR A 127 -2.76 -1.19 -7.94
N ILE A 128 -3.50 -2.28 -8.16
CA ILE A 128 -4.43 -2.39 -9.30
C ILE A 128 -5.50 -1.28 -9.23
N ILE A 129 -6.07 -1.04 -8.04
CA ILE A 129 -7.08 0.00 -7.85
C ILE A 129 -6.47 1.39 -8.11
N LEU A 130 -5.34 1.73 -7.49
CA LEU A 130 -4.68 3.03 -7.67
C LEU A 130 -4.22 3.24 -9.12
N LYS A 131 -3.73 2.18 -9.79
CA LYS A 131 -3.34 2.23 -11.19
C LYS A 131 -4.55 2.54 -12.09
N ASN A 132 -5.68 1.89 -11.85
CA ASN A 132 -6.94 2.18 -12.56
C ASN A 132 -7.37 3.64 -12.35
N LEU A 133 -7.32 4.14 -11.11
CA LEU A 133 -7.66 5.54 -10.81
C LEU A 133 -6.70 6.53 -11.49
N TYR A 134 -5.40 6.21 -11.54
CA TYR A 134 -4.39 7.02 -12.21
C TYR A 134 -4.61 7.05 -13.74
N ASP A 135 -4.77 5.90 -14.37
CA ASP A 135 -4.94 5.78 -15.82
C ASP A 135 -6.24 6.47 -16.31
N ASN A 136 -7.26 6.50 -15.45
CA ASN A 136 -8.51 7.23 -15.72
C ASN A 136 -8.46 8.70 -15.26
N ASN A 137 -7.29 9.26 -14.94
CA ASN A 137 -7.08 10.64 -14.50
C ASN A 137 -7.92 11.05 -13.27
N LYS A 138 -8.30 10.08 -12.43
CA LYS A 138 -9.02 10.34 -11.18
C LYS A 138 -8.09 10.70 -10.03
N ILE A 139 -6.82 10.28 -10.10
CA ILE A 139 -5.73 10.75 -9.25
C ILE A 139 -4.56 11.18 -10.14
N SER A 140 -3.78 12.16 -9.68
CA SER A 140 -2.62 12.68 -10.43
C SER A 140 -1.29 12.03 -10.06
N ARG A 141 -1.31 10.98 -9.24
CA ARG A 141 -0.13 10.35 -8.65
C ARG A 141 0.06 8.95 -9.20
N LYS A 142 1.26 8.67 -9.66
CA LYS A 142 1.63 7.37 -10.25
C LYS A 142 1.91 6.35 -9.15
N PRO A 143 1.20 5.22 -9.07
CA PRO A 143 1.50 4.14 -8.15
C PRO A 143 2.58 3.22 -8.71
N SER A 144 3.32 2.58 -7.80
CA SER A 144 4.23 1.47 -8.09
C SER A 144 4.10 0.42 -6.99
N LEU A 145 3.92 -0.84 -7.36
CA LEU A 145 3.94 -1.95 -6.41
C LEU A 145 5.38 -2.37 -6.17
N ILE A 146 5.77 -2.44 -4.91
CA ILE A 146 7.10 -2.83 -4.47
C ILE A 146 7.00 -4.18 -3.76
N LEU A 147 7.76 -5.16 -4.22
CA LEU A 147 7.99 -6.42 -3.52
C LEU A 147 9.47 -6.50 -3.16
N SER A 148 9.77 -6.56 -1.88
CA SER A 148 11.13 -6.51 -1.38
C SER A 148 11.37 -7.54 -0.28
N TYR A 149 12.64 -7.85 -0.05
CA TYR A 149 13.13 -8.33 1.22
C TYR A 149 13.73 -7.12 1.96
N LEU A 150 12.99 -6.59 2.91
CA LEU A 150 13.50 -5.50 3.73
C LEU A 150 14.68 -6.01 4.54
N ARG A 151 15.82 -5.34 4.42
CA ARG A 151 17.05 -5.66 5.15
C ARG A 151 17.23 -4.64 6.26
N GLU A 152 17.26 -5.11 7.48
CA GLU A 152 17.77 -4.29 8.57
C GLU A 152 19.26 -4.03 8.34
N GLU A 153 19.72 -2.80 8.51
CA GLU A 153 21.05 -2.33 8.15
C GLU A 153 22.21 -3.12 8.80
N PHE A 154 21.93 -3.90 9.84
CA PHE A 154 22.91 -4.70 10.60
C PHE A 154 22.46 -6.13 10.89
N SER A 155 21.42 -6.62 10.26
CA SER A 155 20.89 -7.98 10.42
C SER A 155 20.96 -8.75 9.11
N ASN A 156 21.29 -10.05 9.22
CA ASN A 156 21.13 -10.97 8.10
C ASN A 156 19.67 -11.43 7.93
N ASP A 157 18.78 -10.96 8.78
CA ASP A 157 17.36 -11.26 8.71
C ASP A 157 16.69 -10.38 7.68
N SER A 158 16.05 -10.99 6.71
CA SER A 158 15.27 -10.30 5.69
C SER A 158 13.80 -10.65 5.84
N ASN A 159 12.97 -9.64 6.03
CA ASN A 159 11.52 -9.81 6.08
C ASN A 159 10.91 -9.55 4.70
N PRO A 160 10.25 -10.55 4.10
CA PRO A 160 9.54 -10.32 2.85
C PRO A 160 8.36 -9.38 3.08
N HIS A 161 8.31 -8.30 2.32
CA HIS A 161 7.24 -7.32 2.44
C HIS A 161 6.76 -6.85 1.07
N ALA A 162 5.54 -6.31 1.01
CA ALA A 162 4.96 -5.71 -0.17
C ALA A 162 4.17 -4.46 0.23
N PHE A 163 4.34 -3.39 -0.52
CA PHE A 163 3.67 -2.11 -0.32
C PHE A 163 3.57 -1.34 -1.65
N VAL A 164 2.93 -0.18 -1.63
CA VAL A 164 2.78 0.67 -2.80
C VAL A 164 3.47 2.02 -2.56
N THR A 165 4.28 2.48 -3.50
CA THR A 165 4.71 3.87 -3.53
C THR A 165 3.84 4.67 -4.48
N ILE A 166 3.57 5.94 -4.16
CA ILE A 166 2.67 6.82 -4.91
C ILE A 166 3.40 8.15 -5.12
N SER A 167 3.83 8.43 -6.35
CA SER A 167 4.69 9.56 -6.63
C SER A 167 4.04 10.59 -7.56
N LYS A 168 4.43 11.86 -7.39
CA LYS A 168 4.10 12.97 -8.26
C LYS A 168 5.31 13.89 -8.36
N GLU A 169 6.03 13.79 -9.48
CA GLU A 169 7.35 14.39 -9.64
C GLU A 169 7.38 15.93 -9.58
N ASP A 170 6.27 16.57 -9.96
CA ASP A 170 6.10 18.03 -9.92
C ASP A 170 5.63 18.56 -8.55
N ASP A 171 5.43 17.66 -7.58
CA ASP A 171 5.03 18.03 -6.23
C ASP A 171 6.26 18.21 -5.32
N LEU A 172 6.05 18.81 -4.16
CA LEU A 172 7.10 19.07 -3.18
C LEU A 172 6.95 18.15 -1.96
N TYR A 173 8.08 17.85 -1.31
CA TYR A 173 8.04 17.22 -0.02
C TYR A 173 7.12 18.00 0.96
N PRO A 174 6.26 17.37 1.77
CA PRO A 174 6.24 15.93 2.09
C PRO A 174 5.34 15.08 1.20
N THR A 175 4.82 15.58 0.13
CA THR A 175 3.81 14.88 -0.68
C THR A 175 4.33 14.36 -2.02
N LYS A 176 5.59 14.64 -2.38
CA LYS A 176 6.18 14.20 -3.65
C LYS A 176 6.19 12.67 -3.76
N HIS A 177 6.76 11.98 -2.78
CA HIS A 177 6.79 10.54 -2.70
C HIS A 177 6.09 10.06 -1.44
N LEU A 178 5.12 9.18 -1.60
CA LEU A 178 4.38 8.58 -0.49
C LEU A 178 4.57 7.07 -0.54
N LEU A 179 4.70 6.47 0.65
CA LEU A 179 4.63 5.03 0.84
C LEU A 179 3.25 4.72 1.41
N TYR A 180 2.57 3.76 0.82
CA TYR A 180 1.32 3.21 1.34
C TYR A 180 1.51 1.75 1.72
N ASP A 181 1.56 1.49 3.00
CA ASP A 181 1.69 0.16 3.59
C ASP A 181 0.37 -0.23 4.25
N ILE A 182 -0.41 -1.02 3.53
CA ILE A 182 -1.74 -1.47 3.98
C ILE A 182 -1.66 -2.49 5.13
N GLU A 183 -0.52 -3.15 5.31
CA GLU A 183 -0.34 -4.18 6.35
C GLU A 183 0.11 -3.58 7.67
N ASN A 184 0.87 -2.48 7.61
CA ASN A 184 1.38 -1.79 8.78
C ASN A 184 0.79 -0.39 8.90
N PRO A 185 -0.54 -0.27 9.10
CA PRO A 185 -1.11 1.02 9.42
C PRO A 185 -0.49 1.50 10.73
N SER A 186 -0.23 2.81 10.82
CA SER A 186 0.34 3.41 12.02
C SER A 186 -0.41 2.95 13.26
N MET A 187 0.26 2.24 14.17
CA MET A 187 -0.32 1.83 15.46
C MET A 187 -0.44 3.06 16.34
N LEU A 188 -1.58 3.72 16.28
CA LEU A 188 -1.93 4.70 17.31
C LEU A 188 -2.51 4.01 18.55
N GLU A 189 -2.33 4.66 19.68
CA GLU A 189 -2.99 4.30 20.95
C GLU A 189 -4.51 4.19 20.76
N ASP A 190 -5.16 3.31 21.52
CA ASP A 190 -6.56 2.92 21.31
C ASP A 190 -7.56 4.08 21.28
N ASP A 191 -7.28 5.16 22.01
CA ASP A 191 -8.09 6.39 22.04
C ASP A 191 -7.97 7.25 20.78
N LYS A 192 -6.96 6.99 19.95
CA LYS A 192 -6.69 7.69 18.69
C LYS A 192 -7.08 6.88 17.45
N LYS A 193 -7.60 5.65 17.64
CA LYS A 193 -7.96 4.75 16.52
C LYS A 193 -9.10 5.25 15.63
N GLU A 194 -9.89 6.21 16.07
CA GLU A 194 -10.96 6.82 15.29
C GLU A 194 -10.44 7.90 14.32
N SER A 195 -9.18 8.28 14.41
CA SER A 195 -8.58 9.29 13.55
C SER A 195 -7.67 8.66 12.49
N PHE A 196 -7.62 9.26 11.36
CA PHE A 196 -6.89 9.05 10.08
C PHE A 196 -5.58 8.24 10.08
N ALA A 197 -5.04 7.88 11.21
CA ALA A 197 -3.76 7.21 11.37
C ALA A 197 -3.79 5.71 11.04
N LEU A 198 -4.95 5.16 10.75
CA LEU A 198 -5.10 3.75 10.35
C LEU A 198 -4.79 3.51 8.87
N VAL A 199 -4.35 4.52 8.13
CA VAL A 199 -4.24 4.44 6.68
C VAL A 199 -2.85 4.00 6.20
N GLY A 200 -1.84 3.91 7.07
CA GLY A 200 -0.50 3.44 6.69
C GLY A 200 0.16 4.25 5.57
N VAL A 201 -0.11 5.55 5.46
CA VAL A 201 0.50 6.43 4.47
C VAL A 201 1.61 7.24 5.12
N TYR A 202 2.79 7.19 4.52
CA TYR A 202 4.00 7.83 5.00
C TYR A 202 4.59 8.73 3.92
N ALA A 203 5.28 9.79 4.33
CA ALA A 203 6.06 10.61 3.41
C ALA A 203 7.47 10.03 3.25
N LEU A 204 7.98 10.12 2.02
CA LEU A 204 9.36 9.76 1.68
C LEU A 204 10.06 10.99 1.10
N THR A 205 11.29 11.24 1.55
CA THR A 205 12.23 12.12 0.86
C THR A 205 12.68 11.48 -0.45
N ASP A 206 13.36 12.23 -1.31
CA ASP A 206 13.95 11.69 -2.53
C ASP A 206 14.99 10.60 -2.20
N GLU A 207 15.78 10.78 -1.13
CA GLU A 207 16.78 9.83 -0.64
C GLU A 207 16.13 8.54 -0.12
N GLU A 208 15.13 8.65 0.76
CA GLU A 208 14.38 7.48 1.27
C GLU A 208 13.66 6.70 0.15
N LYS A 209 13.18 7.41 -0.89
CA LYS A 209 12.59 6.76 -2.05
C LYS A 209 13.63 5.98 -2.85
N GLU A 210 14.83 6.56 -3.02
CA GLU A 210 15.96 5.90 -3.68
C GLU A 210 16.43 4.68 -2.86
N ASP A 211 16.51 4.78 -1.54
CA ASP A 211 16.84 3.66 -0.65
C ASP A 211 15.86 2.51 -0.81
N ILE A 212 14.56 2.79 -0.79
CA ILE A 212 13.51 1.78 -1.02
C ILE A 212 13.67 1.12 -2.39
N ASP A 213 13.91 1.89 -3.44
CA ASP A 213 14.08 1.37 -4.80
C ASP A 213 15.35 0.51 -4.94
N ASN A 214 16.33 0.71 -4.07
CA ASN A 214 17.55 -0.09 -3.97
C ASN A 214 17.46 -1.25 -2.96
N GLY A 215 16.34 -1.38 -2.23
CA GLY A 215 16.08 -2.49 -1.29
C GLY A 215 16.59 -2.25 0.12
N TYR A 216 16.88 -1.01 0.46
CA TYR A 216 17.22 -0.63 1.84
C TYR A 216 15.95 -0.33 2.64
N GLU A 217 15.98 -0.68 3.92
CA GLU A 217 14.93 -0.30 4.85
C GLU A 217 15.08 1.18 5.19
N CYS A 218 13.98 1.91 5.20
CA CYS A 218 13.92 3.25 5.74
C CYS A 218 12.82 3.33 6.81
N THR A 219 12.93 4.32 7.68
CA THR A 219 11.90 4.63 8.68
C THR A 219 11.14 5.88 8.21
N PRO A 220 10.10 5.74 7.38
CA PRO A 220 9.39 6.88 6.83
C PRO A 220 8.65 7.63 7.94
N THR A 221 8.51 8.94 7.76
CA THR A 221 7.78 9.77 8.72
C THR A 221 6.29 9.74 8.42
N SER A 222 5.46 9.61 9.46
CA SER A 222 4.01 9.66 9.31
C SER A 222 3.57 10.95 8.62
N LEU A 223 2.87 10.83 7.50
CA LEU A 223 2.33 11.97 6.76
C LEU A 223 1.40 12.81 7.61
N TYR A 224 0.67 12.18 8.53
CA TYR A 224 -0.21 12.88 9.47
C TYR A 224 0.58 13.79 10.42
N GLU A 225 1.67 13.33 10.98
CA GLU A 225 2.54 14.15 11.85
C GLU A 225 3.10 15.35 11.10
N ILE A 226 3.59 15.13 9.87
CA ILE A 226 4.13 16.20 9.05
C ILE A 226 3.04 17.25 8.72
N ILE A 227 1.85 16.82 8.30
CA ILE A 227 0.75 17.73 7.98
C ILE A 227 0.26 18.47 9.23
N SER A 228 0.19 17.80 10.37
CA SER A 228 -0.22 18.40 11.64
C SER A 228 0.80 19.45 12.10
N ASN A 229 2.09 19.10 12.07
CA ASN A 229 3.18 20.03 12.39
C ASN A 229 3.20 21.23 11.43
N TYR A 230 2.97 21.01 10.14
CA TYR A 230 2.93 22.08 9.15
C TYR A 230 1.75 23.04 9.38
N LYS A 231 0.58 22.54 9.74
CA LYS A 231 -0.58 23.35 10.11
C LYS A 231 -0.30 24.20 11.37
N GLU A 232 0.33 23.60 12.37
CA GLU A 232 0.67 24.30 13.60
C GLU A 232 1.71 25.40 13.39
N ILE A 233 2.76 25.13 12.60
CA ILE A 233 3.77 26.12 12.21
C ILE A 233 3.13 27.28 11.43
N ASN A 234 2.25 27.01 10.49
CA ASN A 234 1.57 28.04 9.71
C ASN A 234 0.56 28.80 10.56
N ALA A 235 -0.15 28.16 11.47
CA ALA A 235 -1.02 28.85 12.42
C ALA A 235 -0.23 29.83 13.30
N LYS A 236 0.92 29.42 13.84
CA LYS A 236 1.82 30.28 14.62
C LYS A 236 2.35 31.46 13.80
N ARG A 237 2.65 31.27 12.50
CA ARG A 237 3.06 32.35 11.59
C ARG A 237 1.95 33.35 11.32
N VAL A 238 0.72 32.90 11.14
CA VAL A 238 -0.45 33.78 10.86
C VAL A 238 -0.86 34.55 12.11
N TYR A 239 -0.84 33.95 13.29
CA TYR A 239 -1.21 34.62 14.54
C TYR A 239 -0.08 35.45 15.14
N GLY A 240 1.18 35.03 15.02
CA GLY A 240 2.33 35.78 15.50
C GLY A 240 2.60 37.11 14.77
N SER A 241 2.09 37.27 13.55
CA SER A 241 2.21 38.54 12.80
C SER A 241 1.19 39.62 13.21
N LYS A 242 0.12 39.23 13.92
CA LYS A 242 -0.90 40.21 14.39
C LYS A 242 -0.52 40.92 15.69
N ASP A 243 0.25 40.28 16.53
CA ASP A 243 0.65 40.89 17.82
C ASP A 243 1.78 41.91 17.70
N GLY A 244 2.48 41.95 16.56
CA GLY A 244 3.59 42.88 16.32
C GLY A 244 3.20 44.29 15.89
N LYS A 245 1.91 44.59 15.59
CA LYS A 245 1.49 45.91 15.05
C LYS A 245 0.75 46.81 16.00
N ASN A 246 0.46 46.39 17.24
CA ASN A 246 -0.35 47.23 18.15
C ASN A 246 0.41 47.96 19.24
N ASN A 247 1.75 47.95 19.26
CA ASN A 247 2.54 48.61 20.31
C ASN A 247 3.30 49.86 19.87
N LYS A 248 2.89 50.54 18.79
CA LYS A 248 3.47 51.84 18.40
C LYS A 248 2.45 52.93 18.20
N LYS A 249 1.54 53.17 19.16
CA LYS A 249 0.78 54.42 19.27
C LYS A 249 0.33 54.63 20.71
N LYS A 250 1.25 54.99 21.60
CA LYS A 250 1.00 55.77 22.83
C LYS A 250 2.29 56.33 23.33
N LYS A 251 2.79 57.40 22.74
CA LYS A 251 3.64 58.43 23.34
C LYS A 251 3.49 59.69 22.54
N ARG A 252 2.51 60.52 22.93
CA ARG A 252 2.52 61.98 22.90
C ARG A 252 1.48 62.47 23.89
#